data_c67405d37eb0cb6850242e335715f8a8
#
_entry.id   c67405d37eb0cb6850242e335715f8a8
#
_cell.length_a   1.000
_cell.length_b   1.000
_cell.length_c   1.000
_cell.angle_alpha   90.00
_cell.angle_beta   90.00
_cell.angle_gamma   90.00
#
_symmetry.space_group_name_H-M   'P 1'
#
loop_
_entity.id
_entity.type
_entity.pdbx_description
1 polymer ?
#
loop_
_entity_poly.entity_id
_entity_poly.type
_entity_poly.pdbx_seq_one_letter_code
_entity_poly.pdbx_strand_id
1 'polypeptide(L)'
;MNLDWKEIKFYKFRFILIMFIIFLMAIMVLFISGLAQGLARENISIFDQIKGNQFVVQKMKEPQLEKSILSQSKQDNISKIIDEKPFKMAGKTFKINGNEENVMAINSVKNHQPNLKSGHYPKNENQIAINEKLTAEGLYLDDKVKVKGDDTTYKVVGTLKNTMYSHSNIVMMDQSKIEQSSNVATFYVTNQLSKSDKNKINPVSYTHLRAHE
;
A
#
# COMPACT_ATOMS: atom_id res chain seq x y z
N MET A 1 -33.06 28.54 -43.33
CA MET A 1 -32.80 27.69 -42.16
C MET A 1 -33.44 26.29 -42.27
N ASN A 2 -33.58 25.73 -43.47
CA ASN A 2 -34.27 24.43 -43.65
C ASN A 2 -33.50 23.45 -44.54
N LEU A 3 -32.35 23.82 -45.07
CA LEU A 3 -31.56 22.93 -45.93
C LEU A 3 -30.78 21.91 -45.11
N ASP A 4 -30.16 22.37 -44.02
CA ASP A 4 -29.34 21.54 -43.10
C ASP A 4 -30.16 20.43 -42.44
N TRP A 5 -31.42 20.70 -42.06
CA TRP A 5 -32.32 19.69 -41.50
C TRP A 5 -32.75 18.61 -42.51
N LYS A 6 -32.90 18.99 -43.78
CA LYS A 6 -33.23 18.02 -44.83
C LYS A 6 -32.05 17.11 -45.18
N GLU A 7 -30.84 17.67 -45.15
CA GLU A 7 -29.61 16.94 -45.38
C GLU A 7 -29.33 15.94 -44.25
N ILE A 8 -29.49 16.34 -42.97
CA ILE A 8 -29.38 15.45 -41.81
C ILE A 8 -30.40 14.31 -41.87
N LYS A 9 -31.63 14.60 -42.32
CA LYS A 9 -32.70 13.61 -42.44
C LYS A 9 -32.47 12.61 -43.56
N PHE A 10 -31.82 13.04 -44.63
CA PHE A 10 -31.49 12.19 -45.79
C PHE A 10 -30.31 11.26 -45.48
N TYR A 11 -29.30 11.78 -44.77
CA TYR A 11 -28.10 11.01 -44.36
C TYR A 11 -28.12 10.57 -42.88
N LYS A 12 -29.29 10.41 -42.28
CA LYS A 12 -29.47 10.09 -40.87
C LYS A 12 -28.63 8.91 -40.38
N PHE A 13 -28.49 7.89 -41.20
CA PHE A 13 -27.73 6.70 -40.89
C PHE A 13 -26.22 7.00 -40.75
N ARG A 14 -25.69 7.87 -41.60
CA ARG A 14 -24.30 8.32 -41.53
C ARG A 14 -24.02 9.15 -40.29
N PHE A 15 -24.93 10.06 -39.94
CA PHE A 15 -24.79 10.87 -38.70
C PHE A 15 -24.93 10.04 -37.44
N ILE A 16 -25.84 9.07 -37.42
CA ILE A 16 -25.99 8.13 -36.28
C ILE A 16 -24.73 7.31 -36.14
N LEU A 17 -24.14 6.81 -37.20
CA LEU A 17 -22.92 6.02 -37.18
C LEU A 17 -21.74 6.84 -36.61
N ILE A 18 -21.58 8.09 -37.07
CA ILE A 18 -20.53 9.00 -36.59
C ILE A 18 -20.72 9.27 -35.09
N MET A 19 -21.95 9.62 -34.68
CA MET A 19 -22.27 9.84 -33.26
C MET A 19 -21.98 8.61 -32.40
N PHE A 20 -22.32 7.43 -32.92
CA PHE A 20 -22.06 6.16 -32.21
C PHE A 20 -20.56 5.90 -32.06
N ILE A 21 -19.76 6.17 -33.10
CA ILE A 21 -18.29 6.04 -33.00
C ILE A 21 -17.72 7.01 -31.96
N ILE A 22 -18.14 8.29 -32.00
CA ILE A 22 -17.70 9.29 -31.01
C ILE A 22 -18.08 8.86 -29.59
N PHE A 23 -19.30 8.36 -29.41
CA PHE A 23 -19.78 7.87 -28.13
C PHE A 23 -18.96 6.67 -27.63
N LEU A 24 -18.64 5.71 -28.50
CA LEU A 24 -17.77 4.58 -28.15
C LEU A 24 -16.37 5.03 -27.75
N MET A 25 -15.79 5.99 -28.49
CA MET A 25 -14.47 6.55 -28.15
C MET A 25 -14.50 7.25 -26.77
N ALA A 26 -15.55 8.02 -26.48
CA ALA A 26 -15.70 8.68 -25.18
C ALA A 26 -15.82 7.67 -24.04
N ILE A 27 -16.62 6.61 -24.19
CA ILE A 27 -16.73 5.52 -23.22
C ILE A 27 -15.37 4.85 -23.00
N MET A 28 -14.64 4.57 -24.08
CA MET A 28 -13.34 3.90 -24.00
C MET A 28 -12.33 4.74 -23.21
N VAL A 29 -12.29 6.05 -23.44
CA VAL A 29 -11.41 6.97 -22.70
C VAL A 29 -11.77 7.01 -21.21
N LEU A 30 -13.06 7.12 -20.88
CA LEU A 30 -13.53 7.10 -19.49
C LEU A 30 -13.23 5.78 -18.79
N PHE A 31 -13.43 4.66 -19.49
CA PHE A 31 -13.16 3.32 -18.98
C PHE A 31 -11.66 3.14 -18.67
N ILE A 32 -10.77 3.49 -19.61
CA ILE A 32 -9.32 3.38 -19.41
C ILE A 32 -8.86 4.29 -18.26
N SER A 33 -9.36 5.52 -18.21
CA SER A 33 -9.02 6.47 -17.14
C SER A 33 -9.49 5.98 -15.77
N GLY A 34 -10.71 5.45 -15.68
CA GLY A 34 -11.26 4.89 -14.44
C GLY A 34 -10.49 3.64 -13.98
N LEU A 35 -10.14 2.76 -14.92
CA LEU A 35 -9.34 1.56 -14.62
C LEU A 35 -7.94 1.92 -14.11
N ALA A 36 -7.27 2.87 -14.78
CA ALA A 36 -5.93 3.33 -14.38
C ALA A 36 -5.94 3.92 -12.96
N GLN A 37 -6.92 4.76 -12.62
CA GLN A 37 -7.07 5.32 -11.28
C GLN A 37 -7.39 4.26 -10.24
N GLY A 38 -8.27 3.31 -10.56
CA GLY A 38 -8.62 2.21 -9.68
C GLY A 38 -7.42 1.34 -9.32
N LEU A 39 -6.62 0.94 -10.32
CA LEU A 39 -5.40 0.16 -10.11
C LEU A 39 -4.34 0.93 -9.33
N ALA A 40 -4.15 2.22 -9.61
CA ALA A 40 -3.20 3.05 -8.88
C ALA A 40 -3.55 3.14 -7.39
N ARG A 41 -4.82 3.40 -7.04
CA ARG A 41 -5.29 3.44 -5.65
C ARG A 41 -5.12 2.11 -4.93
N GLU A 42 -5.41 1.01 -5.60
CA GLU A 42 -5.29 -0.32 -5.00
C GLU A 42 -3.86 -0.62 -4.58
N ASN A 43 -2.89 -0.28 -5.42
CA ASN A 43 -1.47 -0.55 -5.20
C ASN A 43 -0.83 0.21 -4.03
N ILE A 44 -1.47 1.24 -3.52
CA ILE A 44 -0.98 2.09 -2.44
C ILE A 44 -1.96 2.20 -1.27
N SER A 45 -2.89 1.25 -1.15
CA SER A 45 -3.96 1.31 -0.14
C SER A 45 -3.45 1.26 1.32
N ILE A 46 -2.17 0.89 1.54
CA ILE A 46 -1.52 1.01 2.86
C ILE A 46 -1.58 2.44 3.40
N PHE A 47 -1.47 3.46 2.54
CA PHE A 47 -1.47 4.87 2.97
C PHE A 47 -2.85 5.34 3.46
N ASP A 48 -3.92 4.72 2.96
CA ASP A 48 -5.28 4.96 3.43
C ASP A 48 -5.57 4.23 4.76
N GLN A 49 -4.86 3.14 5.03
CA GLN A 49 -5.06 2.31 6.21
C GLN A 49 -4.18 2.73 7.39
N ILE A 50 -2.97 3.22 7.15
CA ILE A 50 -2.07 3.73 8.18
C ILE A 50 -2.50 5.16 8.55
N LYS A 51 -2.84 5.37 9.82
CA LYS A 51 -3.20 6.69 10.33
C LYS A 51 -1.95 7.57 10.41
N GLY A 52 -1.85 8.56 9.53
CA GLY A 52 -0.75 9.53 9.52
C GLY A 52 -0.75 10.33 8.22
N ASN A 53 -0.31 11.58 8.28
CA ASN A 53 -0.33 12.49 7.15
C ASN A 53 1.04 12.68 6.49
N GLN A 54 2.11 12.28 7.18
CA GLN A 54 3.47 12.49 6.71
C GLN A 54 4.33 11.25 6.92
N PHE A 55 5.08 10.89 5.90
CA PHE A 55 6.05 9.80 5.94
C PHE A 55 7.45 10.37 5.91
N VAL A 56 8.29 9.89 6.82
CA VAL A 56 9.70 10.27 6.91
C VAL A 56 10.53 9.11 6.39
N VAL A 57 11.15 9.31 5.24
CA VAL A 57 11.92 8.29 4.51
C VAL A 57 13.32 8.80 4.19
N GLN A 58 14.23 7.91 3.83
CA GLN A 58 15.55 8.32 3.31
C GLN A 58 15.38 9.22 2.09
N LYS A 59 16.21 10.27 2.00
CA LYS A 59 16.23 11.17 0.84
C LYS A 59 16.69 10.44 -0.41
N MET A 60 15.84 10.40 -1.41
CA MET A 60 16.13 9.82 -2.73
C MET A 60 15.37 10.60 -3.81
N LYS A 61 15.74 10.41 -5.09
CA LYS A 61 15.09 11.11 -6.20
C LYS A 61 13.60 10.82 -6.28
N GLU A 62 13.25 9.54 -6.15
CA GLU A 62 11.86 9.04 -6.10
C GLU A 62 11.65 8.34 -4.76
N PRO A 63 10.87 8.91 -3.84
CA PRO A 63 10.63 8.32 -2.53
C PRO A 63 9.89 6.98 -2.65
N GLN A 64 10.52 5.92 -2.16
CA GLN A 64 9.94 4.56 -2.12
C GLN A 64 10.17 4.00 -0.72
N LEU A 65 9.10 3.52 -0.06
CA LEU A 65 9.20 3.04 1.32
C LEU A 65 10.15 1.85 1.44
N GLU A 66 10.06 0.91 0.51
CA GLU A 66 10.85 -0.33 0.49
C GLU A 66 12.34 -0.11 0.26
N LYS A 67 12.73 1.08 -0.21
CA LYS A 67 14.14 1.47 -0.41
C LYS A 67 14.67 2.38 0.68
N SER A 68 13.85 2.73 1.66
CA SER A 68 14.24 3.64 2.74
C SER A 68 15.09 2.90 3.77
N ILE A 69 16.41 3.06 3.71
CA ILE A 69 17.36 2.50 4.67
C ILE A 69 17.89 3.62 5.54
N LEU A 70 17.46 3.66 6.80
CA LEU A 70 17.91 4.64 7.79
C LEU A 70 18.94 3.99 8.72
N SER A 71 20.13 4.61 8.84
CA SER A 71 21.13 4.16 9.81
C SER A 71 20.61 4.29 11.24
N GLN A 72 21.13 3.46 12.16
CA GLN A 72 20.68 3.46 13.57
C GLN A 72 20.74 4.84 14.20
N SER A 73 21.83 5.58 13.98
CA SER A 73 21.99 6.95 14.50
C SER A 73 20.93 7.93 14.01
N LYS A 74 20.49 7.78 12.75
CA LYS A 74 19.35 8.56 12.21
C LYS A 74 18.04 8.15 12.81
N GLN A 75 17.80 6.84 13.00
CA GLN A 75 16.60 6.32 13.64
C GLN A 75 16.48 6.87 15.07
N ASP A 76 17.56 6.84 15.86
CA ASP A 76 17.58 7.33 17.24
C ASP A 76 17.30 8.85 17.30
N ASN A 77 17.85 9.61 16.35
CA ASN A 77 17.58 11.05 16.27
C ASN A 77 16.13 11.35 15.88
N ILE A 78 15.60 10.67 14.88
CA ILE A 78 14.23 10.85 14.43
C ILE A 78 13.23 10.46 15.54
N SER A 79 13.43 9.32 16.20
CA SER A 79 12.57 8.85 17.29
C SER A 79 12.51 9.84 18.46
N LYS A 80 13.61 10.54 18.76
CA LYS A 80 13.63 11.59 19.80
C LYS A 80 12.84 12.84 19.43
N ILE A 81 12.76 13.14 18.12
CA ILE A 81 12.09 14.36 17.61
C ILE A 81 10.58 14.16 17.46
N ILE A 82 10.17 12.99 16.94
CA ILE A 82 8.76 12.74 16.61
C ILE A 82 8.05 11.85 17.63
N ASP A 83 8.76 11.33 18.64
CA ASP A 83 8.23 10.44 19.69
C ASP A 83 7.43 9.24 19.16
N GLU A 84 7.86 8.71 18.00
CA GLU A 84 7.24 7.55 17.36
C GLU A 84 8.26 6.47 17.07
N LYS A 85 7.79 5.22 17.04
CA LYS A 85 8.61 4.07 16.65
C LYS A 85 8.67 3.96 15.12
N PRO A 86 9.78 3.46 14.56
CA PRO A 86 9.89 3.24 13.12
C PRO A 86 9.00 2.08 12.66
N PHE A 87 8.46 2.22 11.47
CA PHE A 87 8.03 1.08 10.69
C PHE A 87 9.25 0.37 10.11
N LYS A 88 9.23 -0.94 10.19
CA LYS A 88 10.14 -1.84 9.47
C LYS A 88 9.35 -2.58 8.41
N MET A 89 9.91 -2.68 7.23
CA MET A 89 9.25 -3.33 6.09
C MET A 89 10.25 -4.23 5.36
N ALA A 90 9.85 -5.45 5.04
CA ALA A 90 10.64 -6.37 4.23
C ALA A 90 9.76 -7.29 3.40
N GLY A 91 10.23 -7.67 2.22
CA GLY A 91 9.61 -8.72 1.42
C GLY A 91 9.75 -10.09 2.08
N LYS A 92 8.67 -10.86 2.09
CA LYS A 92 8.62 -12.26 2.54
C LYS A 92 7.87 -13.10 1.50
N THR A 93 8.16 -14.38 1.44
CA THR A 93 7.45 -15.33 0.57
C THR A 93 6.73 -16.35 1.45
N PHE A 94 5.42 -16.40 1.37
CA PHE A 94 4.58 -17.35 2.09
C PHE A 94 4.34 -18.59 1.24
N LYS A 95 4.22 -19.75 1.88
CA LYS A 95 3.80 -21.00 1.24
C LYS A 95 2.35 -21.28 1.62
N ILE A 96 1.43 -21.01 0.69
CA ILE A 96 -0.01 -21.16 0.87
C ILE A 96 -0.50 -22.25 -0.10
N ASN A 97 -1.05 -23.34 0.42
CA ASN A 97 -1.58 -24.45 -0.39
C ASN A 97 -0.61 -24.95 -1.48
N GLY A 98 0.69 -24.96 -1.20
CA GLY A 98 1.73 -25.39 -2.15
C GLY A 98 2.22 -24.30 -3.11
N ASN A 99 1.58 -23.16 -3.18
CA ASN A 99 1.97 -22.00 -3.96
C ASN A 99 2.86 -21.04 -3.15
N GLU A 100 3.73 -20.31 -3.83
CA GLU A 100 4.53 -19.24 -3.25
C GLU A 100 3.86 -17.89 -3.51
N GLU A 101 3.53 -17.17 -2.43
CA GLU A 101 2.92 -15.85 -2.48
C GLU A 101 3.86 -14.81 -1.88
N ASN A 102 4.20 -13.79 -2.67
CA ASN A 102 5.06 -12.70 -2.21
C ASN A 102 4.24 -11.65 -1.47
N VAL A 103 4.64 -11.35 -0.26
CA VAL A 103 3.99 -10.39 0.62
C VAL A 103 5.00 -9.37 1.13
N MET A 104 4.50 -8.22 1.54
CA MET A 104 5.29 -7.20 2.21
C MET A 104 4.97 -7.21 3.71
N ALA A 105 5.93 -7.64 4.52
CA ALA A 105 5.79 -7.68 5.97
C ALA A 105 6.07 -6.31 6.59
N ILE A 106 5.22 -5.87 7.52
CA ILE A 106 5.41 -4.67 8.34
C ILE A 106 5.26 -5.01 9.82
N ASN A 107 5.95 -4.25 10.69
CA ASN A 107 5.75 -4.35 12.13
C ASN A 107 4.52 -3.58 12.60
N SER A 108 4.10 -3.83 13.83
CA SER A 108 3.02 -3.09 14.49
C SER A 108 3.56 -1.82 15.15
N VAL A 109 3.06 -0.66 14.73
CA VAL A 109 3.30 0.63 15.39
C VAL A 109 1.97 1.13 15.96
N LYS A 110 1.85 1.19 17.28
CA LYS A 110 0.58 1.29 18.02
C LYS A 110 -0.39 2.36 17.52
N ASN A 111 0.10 3.54 17.18
CA ASN A 111 -0.75 4.67 16.78
C ASN A 111 -1.11 4.66 15.27
N HIS A 112 -0.44 3.81 14.48
CA HIS A 112 -0.48 3.81 13.04
C HIS A 112 -0.79 2.44 12.44
N GLN A 113 -1.46 1.58 13.20
CA GLN A 113 -1.82 0.24 12.75
C GLN A 113 -2.86 0.30 11.62
N PRO A 114 -2.72 -0.49 10.55
CA PRO A 114 -3.77 -0.69 9.56
C PRO A 114 -5.05 -1.23 10.20
N ASN A 115 -6.19 -0.85 9.66
CA ASN A 115 -7.47 -1.27 10.21
C ASN A 115 -7.68 -2.79 10.11
N LEU A 116 -8.14 -3.41 11.21
CA LEU A 116 -8.58 -4.80 11.20
C LEU A 116 -9.99 -4.94 10.59
N LYS A 117 -10.18 -6.02 9.84
CA LYS A 117 -11.49 -6.52 9.42
C LYS A 117 -12.05 -7.52 10.41
N SER A 118 -11.19 -8.43 10.92
CA SER A 118 -11.55 -9.46 11.90
C SER A 118 -10.33 -9.88 12.73
N GLY A 119 -10.57 -10.56 13.85
CA GLY A 119 -9.51 -11.04 14.74
C GLY A 119 -8.87 -9.93 15.56
N HIS A 120 -7.57 -10.07 15.81
CA HIS A 120 -6.78 -9.10 16.58
C HIS A 120 -5.38 -8.91 15.99
N TYR A 121 -4.68 -7.85 16.42
CA TYR A 121 -3.28 -7.64 16.05
C TYR A 121 -2.37 -8.70 16.67
N PRO A 122 -1.24 -9.05 15.98
CA PRO A 122 -0.23 -9.94 16.54
C PRO A 122 0.27 -9.46 17.91
N LYS A 123 0.39 -10.39 18.87
CA LYS A 123 0.85 -10.13 20.22
C LYS A 123 2.21 -10.76 20.53
N ASN A 124 2.65 -11.69 19.70
CA ASN A 124 3.93 -12.39 19.83
C ASN A 124 4.52 -12.70 18.43
N GLU A 125 5.78 -13.16 18.43
CA GLU A 125 6.57 -13.39 17.22
C GLU A 125 6.03 -14.47 16.28
N ASN A 126 5.18 -15.38 16.74
CA ASN A 126 4.60 -16.47 15.95
C ASN A 126 3.18 -16.15 15.45
N GLN A 127 2.73 -14.91 15.61
CA GLN A 127 1.43 -14.46 15.18
C GLN A 127 1.56 -13.45 14.05
N ILE A 128 0.61 -13.51 13.11
CA ILE A 128 0.53 -12.57 11.99
C ILE A 128 -0.91 -12.09 11.77
N ALA A 129 -1.04 -10.88 11.23
CA ALA A 129 -2.31 -10.43 10.64
C ALA A 129 -2.10 -10.21 9.15
N ILE A 130 -2.99 -10.78 8.33
CA ILE A 130 -2.87 -10.84 6.88
C ILE A 130 -3.84 -9.88 6.19
N ASN A 131 -3.49 -9.42 4.98
CA ASN A 131 -4.45 -8.73 4.13
C ASN A 131 -5.64 -9.66 3.79
N GLU A 132 -6.86 -9.12 3.80
CA GLU A 132 -8.07 -9.87 3.44
C GLU A 132 -8.01 -10.54 2.06
N LYS A 133 -7.24 -10.01 1.12
CA LYS A 133 -7.07 -10.60 -0.21
C LYS A 133 -6.39 -11.97 -0.18
N LEU A 134 -5.55 -12.24 0.83
CA LEU A 134 -4.93 -13.56 0.96
C LEU A 134 -5.92 -14.67 1.29
N THR A 135 -7.16 -14.33 1.66
CA THR A 135 -8.21 -15.33 1.80
C THR A 135 -8.62 -15.95 0.46
N ALA A 136 -8.47 -15.22 -0.65
CA ALA A 136 -8.69 -15.77 -1.99
C ALA A 136 -7.63 -16.81 -2.38
N GLU A 137 -6.41 -16.72 -1.78
CA GLU A 137 -5.33 -17.70 -1.93
C GLU A 137 -5.50 -18.90 -0.97
N GLY A 138 -6.54 -18.87 -0.15
CA GLY A 138 -6.87 -19.95 0.78
C GLY A 138 -6.18 -19.84 2.14
N LEU A 139 -5.80 -18.65 2.59
CA LEU A 139 -5.26 -18.41 3.93
C LEU A 139 -6.28 -17.66 4.79
N TYR A 140 -6.76 -18.30 5.83
CA TYR A 140 -7.85 -17.81 6.69
C TYR A 140 -7.40 -17.56 8.12
N LEU A 141 -8.28 -16.92 8.89
CA LEU A 141 -8.09 -16.75 10.34
C LEU A 141 -7.93 -18.12 11.00
N ASP A 142 -7.02 -18.21 11.98
CA ASP A 142 -6.60 -19.41 12.72
C ASP A 142 -5.74 -20.40 11.92
N ASP A 143 -5.55 -20.21 10.63
CA ASP A 143 -4.63 -21.02 9.82
C ASP A 143 -3.17 -20.83 10.24
N LYS A 144 -2.35 -21.82 9.84
CA LYS A 144 -0.91 -21.80 10.03
C LYS A 144 -0.21 -21.72 8.68
N VAL A 145 0.77 -20.83 8.57
CA VAL A 145 1.54 -20.60 7.35
C VAL A 145 3.04 -20.60 7.64
N LYS A 146 3.82 -21.09 6.68
CA LYS A 146 5.29 -21.04 6.72
C LYS A 146 5.81 -19.95 5.79
N VAL A 147 6.90 -19.31 6.19
CA VAL A 147 7.65 -18.36 5.39
C VAL A 147 8.85 -19.08 4.79
N LYS A 148 9.13 -18.84 3.52
CA LYS A 148 10.30 -19.40 2.85
C LYS A 148 11.59 -18.88 3.50
N GLY A 149 12.48 -19.80 3.87
CA GLY A 149 13.74 -19.45 4.55
C GLY A 149 13.59 -19.13 6.05
N ASP A 150 12.42 -19.42 6.64
CA ASP A 150 12.17 -19.34 8.08
C ASP A 150 11.51 -20.65 8.54
N ASP A 151 12.09 -21.30 9.54
CA ASP A 151 11.55 -22.54 10.11
C ASP A 151 10.32 -22.31 11.01
N THR A 152 10.03 -21.05 11.31
CA THR A 152 8.89 -20.67 12.16
C THR A 152 7.57 -20.90 11.43
N THR A 153 6.61 -21.50 12.14
CA THR A 153 5.23 -21.58 11.68
C THR A 153 4.42 -20.45 12.32
N TYR A 154 3.80 -19.63 11.50
CA TYR A 154 3.03 -18.48 11.93
C TYR A 154 1.55 -18.79 11.99
N LYS A 155 0.88 -18.36 13.06
CA LYS A 155 -0.58 -18.44 13.18
C LYS A 155 -1.22 -17.13 12.71
N VAL A 156 -2.21 -17.21 11.85
CA VAL A 156 -3.02 -16.06 11.42
C VAL A 156 -4.01 -15.72 12.55
N VAL A 157 -3.86 -14.55 13.17
CA VAL A 157 -4.69 -14.10 14.29
C VAL A 157 -5.56 -12.90 13.96
N GLY A 158 -5.38 -12.31 12.79
CA GLY A 158 -6.18 -11.19 12.32
C GLY A 158 -6.17 -11.05 10.82
N THR A 159 -7.22 -10.41 10.32
CA THR A 159 -7.36 -10.04 8.92
C THR A 159 -7.43 -8.52 8.84
N LEU A 160 -6.51 -7.91 8.10
CA LEU A 160 -6.50 -6.49 7.80
C LEU A 160 -7.51 -6.18 6.69
N LYS A 161 -8.10 -5.00 6.70
CA LYS A 161 -8.82 -4.47 5.54
C LYS A 161 -7.85 -4.34 4.37
N ASN A 162 -8.38 -4.24 3.16
CA ASN A 162 -7.55 -4.17 1.95
C ASN A 162 -6.34 -3.24 2.13
N THR A 163 -5.18 -3.85 2.30
CA THR A 163 -3.91 -3.15 2.61
C THR A 163 -2.84 -3.71 1.69
N MET A 164 -2.48 -2.93 0.67
CA MET A 164 -1.49 -3.29 -0.34
C MET A 164 -0.45 -2.20 -0.50
N TYR A 165 0.74 -2.61 -0.90
CA TYR A 165 1.81 -1.72 -1.32
C TYR A 165 2.61 -2.34 -2.46
N SER A 166 2.80 -1.58 -3.54
CA SER A 166 3.61 -2.02 -4.71
C SER A 166 3.21 -3.42 -5.21
N HIS A 167 1.90 -3.64 -5.46
CA HIS A 167 1.31 -4.90 -5.91
C HIS A 167 1.41 -6.07 -4.92
N SER A 168 1.96 -5.87 -3.73
CA SER A 168 2.10 -6.91 -2.71
C SER A 168 1.08 -6.74 -1.59
N ASN A 169 0.55 -7.87 -1.13
CA ASN A 169 -0.29 -7.91 0.05
C ASN A 169 0.52 -7.55 1.30
N ILE A 170 -0.01 -6.68 2.15
CA ILE A 170 0.64 -6.37 3.44
C ILE A 170 0.29 -7.44 4.46
N VAL A 171 1.30 -7.85 5.19
CA VAL A 171 1.17 -8.72 6.36
C VAL A 171 1.84 -8.06 7.55
N MET A 172 1.14 -8.02 8.67
CA MET A 172 1.70 -7.51 9.92
C MET A 172 2.29 -8.67 10.72
N MET A 173 3.54 -8.51 11.16
CA MET A 173 4.24 -9.50 11.98
C MET A 173 5.18 -8.83 12.98
N ASP A 174 5.81 -9.62 13.84
CA ASP A 174 6.77 -9.12 14.82
C ASP A 174 8.01 -8.50 14.13
N GLN A 175 8.49 -7.40 14.73
CA GLN A 175 9.65 -6.66 14.20
C GLN A 175 10.91 -7.53 14.13
N SER A 176 11.16 -8.39 15.13
CA SER A 176 12.34 -9.25 15.17
C SER A 176 12.42 -10.19 13.96
N LYS A 177 11.26 -10.67 13.49
CA LYS A 177 11.16 -11.53 12.30
C LYS A 177 11.34 -10.78 10.99
N ILE A 178 10.98 -9.51 10.95
CA ILE A 178 11.23 -8.64 9.79
C ILE A 178 12.73 -8.32 9.70
N GLU A 179 13.36 -7.99 10.82
CA GLU A 179 14.78 -7.62 10.88
C GLU A 179 15.75 -8.76 10.51
N GLN A 180 15.30 -10.00 10.51
CA GLN A 180 16.06 -11.15 9.99
C GLN A 180 16.18 -11.16 8.46
N SER A 181 15.45 -10.29 7.75
CA SER A 181 15.54 -10.21 6.29
C SER A 181 16.77 -9.41 5.85
N SER A 182 17.31 -9.74 4.68
CA SER A 182 18.51 -9.10 4.13
C SER A 182 18.32 -7.60 3.83
N ASN A 183 17.12 -7.22 3.40
CA ASN A 183 16.77 -5.85 3.03
C ASN A 183 15.57 -5.38 3.85
N VAL A 184 15.85 -4.65 4.91
CA VAL A 184 14.81 -4.08 5.79
C VAL A 184 14.72 -2.59 5.56
N ALA A 185 13.63 -2.16 5.01
CA ALA A 185 13.30 -0.74 4.91
C ALA A 185 12.85 -0.19 6.27
N THR A 186 13.17 1.07 6.50
CA THR A 186 12.81 1.78 7.73
C THR A 186 12.24 3.13 7.39
N PHE A 187 11.05 3.44 7.90
CA PHE A 187 10.40 4.74 7.74
C PHE A 187 9.59 5.10 8.99
N TYR A 188 9.22 6.36 9.12
CA TYR A 188 8.35 6.82 10.20
C TYR A 188 7.08 7.41 9.64
N VAL A 189 6.01 7.33 10.43
CA VAL A 189 4.73 7.94 10.14
C VAL A 189 4.40 8.91 11.25
N THR A 190 3.94 10.10 10.91
CA THR A 190 3.56 11.13 11.88
C THR A 190 2.38 11.95 11.36
N ASN A 191 1.65 12.56 12.25
CA ASN A 191 0.51 13.42 11.88
C ASN A 191 0.96 14.81 11.45
N GLN A 192 1.96 15.38 12.10
CA GLN A 192 2.45 16.71 11.79
C GLN A 192 3.89 16.93 12.27
N LEU A 193 4.73 17.44 11.39
CA LEU A 193 6.07 17.92 11.74
C LEU A 193 6.12 19.43 11.67
N SER A 194 6.63 20.08 12.73
CA SER A 194 6.89 21.50 12.72
C SER A 194 7.99 21.86 11.70
N LYS A 195 8.03 23.12 11.25
CA LYS A 195 9.13 23.59 10.38
C LYS A 195 10.51 23.43 11.05
N SER A 196 10.57 23.62 12.38
CA SER A 196 11.79 23.42 13.17
C SER A 196 12.25 21.97 13.14
N ASP A 197 11.33 21.02 13.33
CA ASP A 197 11.66 19.60 13.35
C ASP A 197 12.08 19.08 11.98
N LYS A 198 11.46 19.57 10.92
CA LYS A 198 11.89 19.29 9.53
C LYS A 198 13.35 19.66 9.30
N ASN A 199 13.81 20.80 9.81
CA ASN A 199 15.20 21.25 9.68
C ASN A 199 16.17 20.38 10.49
N LYS A 200 15.76 19.85 11.65
CA LYS A 200 16.58 18.99 12.50
C LYS A 200 16.75 17.57 11.95
N ILE A 201 15.77 17.08 11.16
CA ILE A 201 15.77 15.72 10.61
C ILE A 201 16.49 15.64 9.25
N ASN A 202 17.03 16.76 8.73
CA ASN A 202 17.76 16.79 7.46
C ASN A 202 19.01 15.85 7.47
N PRO A 203 19.22 14.91 6.53
CA PRO A 203 18.69 14.87 5.15
C PRO A 203 17.68 13.75 4.90
N VAL A 204 16.46 13.90 5.31
CA VAL A 204 15.38 12.94 5.08
C VAL A 204 14.33 13.58 4.19
N SER A 205 13.73 12.83 3.28
CA SER A 205 12.65 13.31 2.43
C SER A 205 11.31 13.17 3.15
N TYR A 206 10.49 14.21 3.07
CA TYR A 206 9.11 14.18 3.55
C TYR A 206 8.21 14.02 2.33
N THR A 207 7.40 12.99 2.32
CA THR A 207 6.39 12.84 1.31
C THR A 207 5.02 12.96 1.94
N HIS A 208 4.24 13.91 1.46
CA HIS A 208 2.81 13.86 1.59
C HIS A 208 2.32 12.85 0.55
N LEU A 209 2.26 11.58 0.94
CA LEU A 209 1.71 10.54 0.09
C LEU A 209 0.17 10.52 0.20
N ARG A 210 -0.47 11.67 0.11
CA ARG A 210 -1.88 11.70 -0.27
C ARG A 210 -1.92 11.43 -1.77
N ALA A 211 -2.66 10.41 -2.16
CA ALA A 211 -3.14 10.31 -3.52
C ALA A 211 -3.77 11.66 -3.87
N HIS A 212 -3.29 12.30 -4.92
CA HIS A 212 -3.90 13.51 -5.43
C HIS A 212 -5.38 13.23 -5.67
N GLU A 213 -6.23 13.99 -4.96
CA GLU A 213 -7.63 14.12 -5.30
C GLU A 213 -7.77 14.66 -6.73
#